data_2e4abcd4683e48046f503a928775ec30
#
_entry.id   2e4abcd4683e48046f503a928775ec30
#
_cell.length_a   1.000
_cell.length_b   1.000
_cell.length_c   1.000
_cell.angle_alpha   90.00
_cell.angle_beta   90.00
_cell.angle_gamma   90.00
#
_symmetry.space_group_name_H-M   'P 1'
#
loop_
_entity.id
_entity.type
_entity.pdbx_description
1 polymer ?
#
loop_
_entity_poly.entity_id
_entity_poly.type
_entity_poly.pdbx_seq_one_letter_code
_entity_poly.pdbx_strand_id
1 'polypeptide(L)' 'MMEKLIAMVSEQLGVPAADIKAESRLKEDLQADSASVMMLVMDVETEFGIEVEDDAIEMVKTVGDMAKYIEAKL' A
#
# COMPACT_ATOMS: atom_id res chain seq x y z
N MET A 1 10.84 0.83 -6.90
CA MET A 1 9.76 1.30 -6.00
C MET A 1 8.55 0.38 -6.02
N MET A 2 7.92 0.20 -7.17
CA MET A 2 6.70 -0.62 -7.26
C MET A 2 6.93 -2.06 -6.80
N GLU A 3 8.02 -2.67 -7.20
CA GLU A 3 8.34 -4.04 -6.81
C GLU A 3 8.43 -4.21 -5.31
N LYS A 4 9.05 -3.25 -4.64
CA LYS A 4 9.19 -3.27 -3.19
C LYS A 4 7.83 -3.11 -2.52
N LEU A 5 7.02 -2.19 -3.04
CA LEU A 5 5.69 -1.97 -2.50
C LEU A 5 4.80 -3.21 -2.68
N ILE A 6 4.86 -3.84 -3.83
CA ILE A 6 4.10 -5.06 -4.08
C ILE A 6 4.53 -6.17 -3.11
N ALA A 7 5.82 -6.31 -2.87
CA ALA A 7 6.31 -7.29 -1.92
C ALA A 7 5.78 -7.03 -0.51
N MET A 8 5.74 -5.77 -0.10
CA MET A 8 5.21 -5.40 1.20
C MET A 8 3.71 -5.69 1.31
N VAL A 9 2.97 -5.35 0.27
CA VAL A 9 1.53 -5.62 0.22
C VAL A 9 1.27 -7.12 0.26
N SER A 10 2.03 -7.88 -0.51
CA SER A 10 1.91 -9.34 -0.55
C SER A 10 2.13 -9.94 0.84
N GLU A 11 3.17 -9.52 1.51
CA GLU A 11 3.50 -10.02 2.84
C GLU A 11 2.45 -9.64 3.87
N GLN A 12 1.99 -8.41 3.83
CA GLN A 12 1.03 -7.90 4.81
C GLN A 12 -0.35 -8.51 4.64
N LEU A 13 -0.80 -8.70 3.41
CA LEU A 13 -2.14 -9.19 3.13
C LEU A 13 -2.21 -10.69 2.83
N GLY A 14 -1.07 -11.35 2.70
CA GLY A 14 -1.04 -12.77 2.38
C GLY A 14 -1.52 -13.09 0.97
N VAL A 15 -1.36 -12.15 0.04
CA VAL A 15 -1.77 -12.33 -1.36
C VAL A 15 -0.51 -12.55 -2.19
N PRO A 16 -0.49 -13.52 -3.12
CA PRO A 16 0.68 -13.72 -3.97
C PRO A 16 1.05 -12.46 -4.74
N ALA A 17 2.34 -12.13 -4.76
CA ALA A 17 2.81 -10.93 -5.45
C ALA A 17 2.41 -10.92 -6.92
N ALA A 18 2.33 -12.09 -7.55
CA ALA A 18 1.93 -12.19 -8.95
C ALA A 18 0.49 -11.71 -9.20
N ASP A 19 -0.34 -11.72 -8.17
CA ASP A 19 -1.73 -11.28 -8.27
C ASP A 19 -1.92 -9.81 -7.95
N ILE A 20 -0.86 -9.13 -7.56
CA ILE A 20 -0.91 -7.72 -7.17
C ILE A 20 -0.42 -6.85 -8.31
N LYS A 21 -1.25 -5.89 -8.71
CA LYS A 21 -0.92 -4.97 -9.81
C LYS A 21 -1.17 -3.54 -9.35
N ALA A 22 -0.68 -2.58 -10.14
CA ALA A 22 -0.88 -1.16 -9.83
C ALA A 22 -2.36 -0.80 -9.71
N GLU A 23 -3.20 -1.37 -10.56
CA GLU A 23 -4.64 -1.12 -10.54
C GLU A 23 -5.39 -1.94 -9.49
N SER A 24 -4.73 -2.84 -8.77
CA SER A 24 -5.39 -3.63 -7.71
C SER A 24 -5.90 -2.74 -6.60
N ARG A 25 -7.17 -2.88 -6.28
CA ARG A 25 -7.80 -2.10 -5.21
C ARG A 25 -7.58 -2.81 -3.88
N LEU A 26 -7.05 -2.08 -2.91
CA LEU A 26 -6.65 -2.67 -1.63
C LEU A 26 -7.82 -3.35 -0.91
N LYS A 27 -8.95 -2.66 -0.80
CA LYS A 27 -10.09 -3.20 -0.06
C LYS A 27 -10.93 -4.16 -0.87
N GLU A 28 -11.13 -3.88 -2.16
CA GLU A 28 -12.04 -4.67 -2.99
C GLU A 28 -11.35 -5.87 -3.64
N ASP A 29 -10.19 -5.66 -4.22
CA ASP A 29 -9.49 -6.73 -4.94
C ASP A 29 -8.60 -7.57 -4.03
N LEU A 30 -7.97 -6.94 -3.05
CA LEU A 30 -7.04 -7.61 -2.14
C LEU A 30 -7.67 -7.88 -0.78
N GLN A 31 -8.93 -7.47 -0.60
CA GLN A 31 -9.72 -7.73 0.60
C GLN A 31 -9.06 -7.24 1.90
N ALA A 32 -8.33 -6.14 1.82
CA ALA A 32 -7.73 -5.53 3.00
C ALA A 32 -8.81 -4.81 3.81
N ASP A 33 -8.86 -5.07 5.09
CA ASP A 33 -9.74 -4.31 5.98
C ASP A 33 -8.98 -3.08 6.51
N SER A 34 -9.67 -2.27 7.33
CA SER A 34 -9.07 -1.05 7.87
C SER A 34 -7.81 -1.32 8.68
N ALA A 35 -7.80 -2.39 9.46
CA ALA A 35 -6.64 -2.74 10.28
C ALA A 35 -5.45 -3.12 9.40
N SER A 36 -5.68 -3.93 8.37
CA SER A 36 -4.62 -4.34 7.46
C SER A 36 -4.05 -3.14 6.70
N VAL A 37 -4.92 -2.23 6.26
CA VAL A 37 -4.48 -1.02 5.56
C VAL A 37 -3.62 -0.15 6.49
N MET A 38 -4.03 0.01 7.73
CA MET A 38 -3.26 0.79 8.70
C MET A 38 -1.88 0.18 8.96
N MET A 39 -1.81 -1.13 9.10
CA MET A 39 -0.54 -1.81 9.29
C MET A 39 0.37 -1.65 8.07
N LEU A 40 -0.21 -1.75 6.88
CA LEU A 40 0.54 -1.55 5.65
C LEU A 40 1.10 -0.12 5.57
N VAL A 41 0.30 0.86 5.96
CA VAL A 41 0.73 2.25 5.98
C VAL A 41 1.90 2.43 6.94
N MET A 42 1.83 1.83 8.13
CA MET A 42 2.90 1.91 9.11
C MET A 42 4.19 1.29 8.58
N ASP A 43 4.09 0.16 7.89
CA ASP A 43 5.23 -0.49 7.28
C ASP A 43 5.86 0.40 6.19
N VAL A 44 5.02 1.04 5.39
CA VAL A 44 5.46 1.96 4.34
C VAL A 44 6.21 3.14 4.96
N GLU A 45 5.67 3.71 6.02
CA GLU A 45 6.33 4.83 6.70
C GLU A 45 7.72 4.45 7.19
N THR A 46 7.83 3.27 7.78
CA THR A 46 9.10 2.78 8.30
C THR A 46 10.08 2.47 7.18
N GLU A 47 9.62 1.79 6.15
CA GLU A 47 10.48 1.31 5.07
C GLU A 47 11.01 2.46 4.20
N PHE A 48 10.18 3.44 3.92
CA PHE A 48 10.56 4.55 3.05
C PHE A 48 10.95 5.83 3.81
N GLY A 49 10.79 5.82 5.12
CA GLY A 49 11.15 6.98 5.95
C GLY A 49 10.29 8.20 5.69
N ILE A 50 9.01 7.99 5.43
CA ILE A 50 8.07 9.07 5.15
C ILE A 50 6.93 9.07 6.17
N GLU A 51 6.14 10.13 6.16
CA GLU A 51 4.95 10.25 6.98
C GLU A 51 3.73 10.22 6.08
N VAL A 52 2.75 9.37 6.44
CA VAL A 52 1.49 9.28 5.70
C VAL A 52 0.39 9.91 6.54
N GLU A 53 -0.27 10.92 5.98
CA GLU A 53 -1.33 11.63 6.66
C GLU A 53 -2.62 10.80 6.67
N ASP A 54 -3.44 10.99 7.70
CA ASP A 54 -4.70 10.24 7.83
C ASP A 54 -5.61 10.43 6.61
N ASP A 55 -5.66 11.65 6.09
CA ASP A 55 -6.47 11.94 4.90
C ASP A 55 -6.01 11.15 3.69
N ALA A 56 -4.71 10.96 3.56
CA ALA A 56 -4.13 10.22 2.44
C ALA A 56 -4.51 8.75 2.47
N ILE A 57 -4.66 8.18 3.67
CA ILE A 57 -5.06 6.78 3.82
C ILE A 57 -6.41 6.52 3.18
N GLU A 58 -7.34 7.46 3.32
CA GLU A 58 -8.66 7.34 2.70
C GLU A 58 -8.62 7.56 1.20
N MET A 59 -7.69 8.36 0.72
CA MET A 59 -7.58 8.68 -0.71
C MET A 59 -6.86 7.60 -1.52
N VAL A 60 -6.02 6.82 -0.86
CA VAL A 60 -5.26 5.75 -1.51
C VAL A 60 -6.16 4.52 -1.62
N LYS A 61 -6.62 4.23 -2.82
CA LYS A 61 -7.52 3.11 -3.07
C LYS A 61 -6.85 1.93 -3.75
N THR A 62 -5.85 2.20 -4.59
CA THR A 62 -5.13 1.17 -5.33
C THR A 62 -3.66 1.14 -4.91
N VAL A 63 -2.98 0.07 -5.29
CA VAL A 63 -1.54 -0.04 -5.07
C VAL A 63 -0.81 1.08 -5.81
N GLY A 64 -1.25 1.40 -7.02
CA GLY A 64 -0.68 2.50 -7.80
C GLY A 64 -0.84 3.85 -7.12
N ASP A 65 -2.00 4.11 -6.50
CA ASP A 65 -2.22 5.34 -5.76
C ASP A 65 -1.23 5.45 -4.61
N MET A 66 -1.00 4.35 -3.91
CA MET A 66 -0.03 4.31 -2.81
C MET A 66 1.39 4.59 -3.32
N ALA A 67 1.76 3.99 -4.44
CA ALA A 67 3.08 4.21 -5.04
C ALA A 67 3.29 5.68 -5.40
N LYS A 68 2.28 6.31 -5.99
CA LYS A 68 2.36 7.74 -6.34
C LYS A 68 2.51 8.61 -5.10
N TYR A 69 1.78 8.29 -4.05
CA TYR A 69 1.87 9.04 -2.81
C TYR A 69 3.27 8.94 -2.22
N ILE A 70 3.82 7.74 -2.18
CA ILE A 70 5.17 7.51 -1.66
C ILE A 70 6.21 8.29 -2.48
N GLU A 71 6.13 8.19 -3.80
CA GLU A 71 7.07 8.87 -4.69
C GLU A 71 7.03 10.39 -4.50
N ALA A 72 5.85 10.94 -4.25
CA ALA A 72 5.70 12.37 -4.01
C ALA A 72 6.35 12.80 -2.69
N LYS A 73 6.51 11.89 -1.75
CA LYS A 73 7.13 12.18 -0.45
C LYS A 73 8.64 11.92 -0.43
N LEU A 74 9.13 11.18 -1.40
CA LEU A 74 10.57 10.94 -1.53
C LEU A 74 11.25 12.13 -2.20
#